data_db2b6f6eb301a4b7fefa797dff29fae9
#
_entry.id   db2b6f6eb301a4b7fefa797dff29fae9
#
_cell.length_a   1.000
_cell.length_b   1.000
_cell.length_c   1.000
_cell.angle_alpha   90.00
_cell.angle_beta   90.00
_cell.angle_gamma   90.00
#
_symmetry.space_group_name_H-M   'P 1'
#
loop_
_entity.id
_entity.type
_entity.pdbx_description
1 polymer ?
#
loop_
_entity_poly.entity_id
_entity_poly.type
_entity_poly.pdbx_seq_one_letter_code
_entity_poly.pdbx_strand_id
1 'polypeptide(L)'
;MKAINGLVLSGDVRSQKLVVQACIPFLDLSRHSVFSYMRDPNENPYKNDSEDDAKEKNQFYQRRIDTKRISKIKDFIRNSILDEVNGRRAVAVFPTAMILSYVDENTNYQIGGFVPLKFPYEVYIVDGQHRLYAMQELYKDACGFTLFDTEKDKENRIVKEYIENYKFNCTILLNFDLWEQSQIFVEVNFNQRKVSKSLYYDIYGMYYNDSYVNDPRNYIYVAHMLVKHMNDSEDSPLKGKIKMLGSGIGLVSQSCFAESLIRNLSSRMSVWRIDSDDNTGKPSYKYMAMELKAFYQEVEAVFSDIWPVDNKHRSIICKTTGISVMIRILGYIHQNVLSDDICQGLKEANADIVPQYRKVVHDELMKLYYERHRLFGLNGSYSKTGGKGIEKSLYRDMCEILSAKVEDLAEDTLSALKAWLSLYQDPGHPLDNEHYNLFISKAKENGDKITGYILAEVLKQVQPSWNPQKVSVFVAQEIERINIVLG
;
A
#
# COMPACT_ATOMS: atom_id res chain seq x y z
N MET A 1 -6.99 12.19 -44.26
CA MET A 1 -6.94 12.92 -42.98
C MET A 1 -6.44 14.33 -43.22
N LYS A 2 -7.11 15.36 -42.74
CA LYS A 2 -6.54 16.70 -42.72
C LYS A 2 -5.40 16.74 -41.74
N ALA A 3 -4.24 17.27 -42.13
CA ALA A 3 -3.13 17.44 -41.22
C ALA A 3 -3.55 18.34 -40.05
N ILE A 4 -3.37 17.88 -38.82
CA ILE A 4 -3.59 18.67 -37.63
C ILE A 4 -2.27 19.37 -37.32
N ASN A 5 -2.30 20.71 -37.24
CA ASN A 5 -1.11 21.47 -36.87
C ASN A 5 -1.00 21.56 -35.35
N GLY A 6 0.17 21.19 -34.84
CA GLY A 6 0.54 21.34 -33.44
C GLY A 6 1.72 22.29 -33.25
N LEU A 7 1.76 22.97 -32.13
CA LEU A 7 2.87 23.83 -31.69
C LEU A 7 3.78 23.03 -30.77
N VAL A 8 5.05 22.92 -31.11
CA VAL A 8 6.06 22.26 -30.24
C VAL A 8 6.43 23.19 -29.09
N LEU A 9 6.03 22.86 -27.88
CA LEU A 9 6.24 23.69 -26.70
C LEU A 9 7.60 23.50 -26.05
N SER A 10 8.00 22.24 -25.89
CA SER A 10 9.21 21.86 -25.15
C SER A 10 9.61 20.43 -25.47
N GLY A 11 10.75 20.01 -24.99
CA GLY A 11 11.24 18.65 -25.09
C GLY A 11 12.72 18.58 -25.37
N ASP A 12 13.24 17.35 -25.49
CA ASP A 12 14.60 17.10 -25.93
C ASP A 12 14.60 16.61 -27.38
N VAL A 13 15.07 17.45 -28.26
CA VAL A 13 15.16 17.14 -29.70
C VAL A 13 16.12 15.98 -29.98
N ARG A 14 17.11 15.75 -29.11
CA ARG A 14 18.07 14.65 -29.27
C ARG A 14 17.44 13.29 -29.00
N SER A 15 16.64 13.19 -27.95
CA SER A 15 15.88 11.98 -27.63
C SER A 15 14.55 11.90 -28.37
N GLN A 16 14.21 12.93 -29.18
CA GLN A 16 12.94 13.05 -29.90
C GLN A 16 11.69 13.05 -28.98
N LYS A 17 11.86 13.32 -27.70
CA LYS A 17 10.76 13.40 -26.73
C LYS A 17 10.26 14.86 -26.69
N LEU A 18 9.08 15.07 -27.25
CA LEU A 18 8.55 16.43 -27.44
C LEU A 18 7.14 16.56 -26.85
N VAL A 19 6.86 17.75 -26.32
CA VAL A 19 5.53 18.16 -25.88
C VAL A 19 4.92 19.09 -26.90
N VAL A 20 3.79 18.71 -27.49
CA VAL A 20 3.12 19.44 -28.55
C VAL A 20 1.70 19.81 -28.12
N GLN A 21 1.31 21.06 -28.39
CA GLN A 21 -0.05 21.54 -28.16
C GLN A 21 -0.84 21.54 -29.47
N ALA A 22 -2.03 20.95 -29.47
CA ALA A 22 -2.89 20.94 -30.65
C ALA A 22 -4.38 20.94 -30.29
N CYS A 23 -5.21 21.41 -31.25
CA CYS A 23 -6.66 21.30 -31.19
C CYS A 23 -7.12 20.13 -32.06
N ILE A 24 -7.68 19.10 -31.48
CA ILE A 24 -8.04 17.87 -32.18
C ILE A 24 -9.57 17.73 -32.26
N PRO A 25 -10.15 17.58 -33.46
CA PRO A 25 -11.57 17.33 -33.61
C PRO A 25 -12.03 16.11 -32.84
N PHE A 26 -13.19 16.18 -32.20
CA PHE A 26 -13.78 15.05 -31.46
C PHE A 26 -13.86 13.78 -32.29
N LEU A 27 -14.33 13.89 -33.56
CA LEU A 27 -14.50 12.72 -34.43
C LEU A 27 -13.17 12.03 -34.72
N ASP A 28 -12.08 12.77 -34.93
CA ASP A 28 -10.76 12.22 -35.18
C ASP A 28 -10.22 11.54 -33.92
N LEU A 29 -10.33 12.19 -32.77
CA LEU A 29 -9.89 11.64 -31.51
C LEU A 29 -10.70 10.38 -31.14
N SER A 30 -12.01 10.42 -31.32
CA SER A 30 -12.90 9.29 -31.02
C SER A 30 -12.61 8.04 -31.85
N ARG A 31 -12.08 8.20 -33.08
CA ARG A 31 -11.75 7.06 -33.98
C ARG A 31 -10.39 6.45 -33.70
N HIS A 32 -9.45 7.23 -33.21
CA HIS A 32 -8.05 6.84 -33.09
C HIS A 32 -7.55 6.68 -31.65
N SER A 33 -8.40 7.00 -30.67
CA SER A 33 -8.00 6.89 -29.28
C SER A 33 -8.06 5.47 -28.76
N VAL A 34 -6.96 5.05 -28.15
CA VAL A 34 -6.89 3.82 -27.37
C VAL A 34 -6.98 4.21 -25.89
N PHE A 35 -8.00 3.68 -25.24
CA PHE A 35 -8.06 3.73 -23.78
C PHE A 35 -7.11 2.67 -23.24
N SER A 36 -6.09 3.05 -22.49
CA SER A 36 -5.31 2.07 -21.78
C SER A 36 -6.21 1.32 -20.80
N TYR A 37 -6.25 -0.01 -20.93
CA TYR A 37 -7.09 -0.83 -20.08
C TYR A 37 -6.61 -0.78 -18.64
N MET A 38 -7.57 -0.88 -17.75
CA MET A 38 -7.32 -0.98 -16.32
C MET A 38 -6.96 -2.39 -15.92
N ARG A 39 -6.06 -2.47 -14.96
CA ARG A 39 -5.94 -3.67 -14.14
C ARG A 39 -7.23 -3.87 -13.34
N ASP A 40 -7.82 -5.06 -13.41
CA ASP A 40 -8.84 -5.45 -12.46
C ASP A 40 -8.16 -5.64 -11.10
N PRO A 41 -8.58 -4.91 -10.05
CA PRO A 41 -8.01 -5.10 -8.71
C PRO A 41 -8.24 -6.51 -8.14
N ASN A 42 -9.13 -7.30 -8.76
CA ASN A 42 -9.40 -8.69 -8.40
C ASN A 42 -8.61 -9.69 -9.26
N GLU A 43 -8.04 -9.26 -10.38
CA GLU A 43 -7.08 -10.06 -11.12
C GLU A 43 -5.70 -9.88 -10.50
N ASN A 44 -5.05 -10.99 -10.18
CA ASN A 44 -3.63 -10.96 -9.88
C ASN A 44 -2.88 -10.84 -11.23
N PRO A 45 -2.47 -9.63 -11.64
CA PRO A 45 -1.87 -9.42 -12.96
C PRO A 45 -0.50 -10.09 -13.09
N TYR A 46 0.00 -10.66 -12.00
CA TYR A 46 1.35 -11.21 -11.89
C TYR A 46 1.36 -12.73 -11.72
N LYS A 47 0.19 -13.37 -11.82
CA LYS A 47 0.10 -14.81 -11.68
C LYS A 47 0.71 -15.47 -12.92
N ASN A 48 1.94 -15.95 -12.82
CA ASN A 48 2.72 -16.67 -13.84
C ASN A 48 3.38 -15.85 -14.96
N ASP A 49 3.63 -14.55 -14.79
CA ASP A 49 4.24 -13.76 -15.86
C ASP A 49 5.77 -13.73 -15.76
N SER A 50 6.41 -13.83 -16.93
CA SER A 50 7.81 -13.43 -17.10
C SER A 50 7.97 -11.91 -16.88
N GLU A 51 9.20 -11.43 -16.64
CA GLU A 51 9.44 -9.97 -16.47
C GLU A 51 9.03 -9.15 -17.71
N ASP A 52 9.06 -9.75 -18.89
CA ASP A 52 8.67 -9.11 -20.15
C ASP A 52 7.16 -9.01 -20.28
N ASP A 53 6.41 -10.06 -19.88
CA ASP A 53 4.95 -10.02 -19.81
C ASP A 53 4.46 -8.96 -18.78
N ALA A 54 5.19 -8.78 -17.69
CA ALA A 54 4.89 -7.74 -16.72
C ALA A 54 5.11 -6.32 -17.28
N LYS A 55 6.07 -6.12 -18.19
CA LYS A 55 6.29 -4.84 -18.90
C LYS A 55 5.18 -4.55 -19.90
N GLU A 56 4.71 -5.56 -20.65
CA GLU A 56 3.57 -5.42 -21.57
C GLU A 56 2.28 -5.09 -20.81
N LYS A 57 2.05 -5.70 -19.66
CA LYS A 57 0.88 -5.41 -18.80
C LYS A 57 0.95 -4.08 -18.06
N ASN A 58 2.12 -3.43 -18.00
CA ASN A 58 2.27 -2.05 -17.50
C ASN A 58 1.63 -0.97 -18.38
N GLN A 59 1.14 -1.35 -19.55
CA GLN A 59 0.28 -0.48 -20.37
C GLN A 59 -1.00 -0.03 -19.65
N PHE A 60 -1.27 -0.52 -18.45
CA PHE A 60 -2.52 -0.38 -17.71
C PHE A 60 -2.38 0.49 -16.45
N TYR A 61 -1.92 1.74 -16.60
CA TYR A 61 -1.77 2.66 -15.48
C TYR A 61 -3.03 3.51 -15.17
N GLN A 62 -4.06 3.42 -16.01
CA GLN A 62 -5.23 4.28 -15.86
C GLN A 62 -6.25 3.77 -14.81
N ARG A 63 -7.11 4.69 -14.35
CA ARG A 63 -8.20 4.38 -13.42
C ARG A 63 -9.38 3.73 -14.14
N ARG A 64 -10.11 2.90 -13.41
CA ARG A 64 -11.40 2.37 -13.89
C ARG A 64 -12.36 3.48 -14.24
N ILE A 65 -13.06 3.33 -15.35
CA ILE A 65 -14.09 4.27 -15.79
C ILE A 65 -15.19 4.35 -14.72
N ASP A 66 -15.37 5.54 -14.15
CA ASP A 66 -16.42 5.83 -13.17
C ASP A 66 -17.69 6.24 -13.92
N THR A 67 -18.65 5.30 -14.05
CA THR A 67 -19.91 5.51 -14.76
C THR A 67 -20.74 6.66 -14.18
N LYS A 68 -20.71 6.88 -12.86
CA LYS A 68 -21.39 8.00 -12.21
C LYS A 68 -20.76 9.35 -12.61
N ARG A 69 -19.45 9.37 -12.75
CA ARG A 69 -18.74 10.56 -13.21
C ARG A 69 -19.02 10.85 -14.68
N ILE A 70 -19.05 9.82 -15.51
CA ILE A 70 -19.43 9.95 -16.93
C ILE A 70 -20.83 10.52 -17.06
N SER A 71 -21.82 9.98 -16.36
CA SER A 71 -23.19 10.51 -16.39
C SER A 71 -23.22 11.99 -16.02
N LYS A 72 -22.54 12.39 -14.94
CA LYS A 72 -22.49 13.80 -14.53
C LYS A 72 -21.84 14.71 -15.59
N ILE A 73 -20.76 14.27 -16.21
CA ILE A 73 -20.10 15.04 -17.29
C ILE A 73 -21.04 15.12 -18.50
N LYS A 74 -21.66 14.03 -18.89
CA LYS A 74 -22.62 13.96 -19.98
C LYS A 74 -23.78 14.93 -19.79
N ASP A 75 -24.41 14.90 -18.62
CA ASP A 75 -25.52 15.78 -18.27
C ASP A 75 -25.10 17.24 -18.25
N PHE A 76 -23.93 17.53 -17.67
CA PHE A 76 -23.36 18.89 -17.66
C PHE A 76 -23.16 19.44 -19.08
N ILE A 77 -22.51 18.68 -19.96
CA ILE A 77 -22.24 19.13 -21.33
C ILE A 77 -23.55 19.27 -22.12
N ARG A 78 -24.48 18.30 -22.05
CA ARG A 78 -25.77 18.39 -22.71
C ARG A 78 -26.52 19.65 -22.30
N ASN A 79 -26.68 19.89 -21.00
CA ASN A 79 -27.40 21.03 -20.48
C ASN A 79 -26.72 22.34 -20.85
N SER A 80 -25.38 22.39 -20.77
CA SER A 80 -24.63 23.61 -21.18
C SER A 80 -24.80 23.93 -22.66
N ILE A 81 -24.81 22.95 -23.56
CA ILE A 81 -25.06 23.13 -24.99
C ILE A 81 -26.48 23.71 -25.21
N LEU A 82 -27.48 23.12 -24.60
CA LEU A 82 -28.86 23.54 -24.78
C LEU A 82 -29.12 24.94 -24.16
N ASP A 83 -28.51 25.23 -23.03
CA ASP A 83 -28.60 26.57 -22.40
C ASP A 83 -27.92 27.65 -23.26
N GLU A 84 -26.75 27.35 -23.83
CA GLU A 84 -26.03 28.28 -24.71
C GLU A 84 -26.85 28.60 -25.95
N VAL A 85 -27.43 27.56 -26.60
CA VAL A 85 -28.30 27.76 -27.79
C VAL A 85 -29.58 28.52 -27.45
N ASN A 86 -30.13 28.36 -26.25
CA ASN A 86 -31.31 29.08 -25.76
C ASN A 86 -30.99 30.50 -25.24
N GLY A 87 -29.77 31.01 -25.44
CA GLY A 87 -29.34 32.35 -25.02
C GLY A 87 -29.13 32.50 -23.51
N ARG A 88 -29.06 31.43 -22.78
CA ARG A 88 -28.70 31.44 -21.35
C ARG A 88 -27.18 31.51 -21.17
N ARG A 89 -26.74 32.06 -20.04
CA ARG A 89 -25.30 32.09 -19.71
C ARG A 89 -24.82 30.69 -19.35
N ALA A 90 -24.26 29.97 -20.30
CA ALA A 90 -23.64 28.63 -20.11
C ALA A 90 -22.38 28.56 -20.99
N VAL A 91 -21.48 27.65 -20.60
CA VAL A 91 -20.22 27.44 -21.33
C VAL A 91 -19.98 25.92 -21.44
N ALA A 92 -20.21 25.37 -22.62
CA ALA A 92 -20.08 23.95 -22.91
C ALA A 92 -18.64 23.57 -23.33
N VAL A 93 -17.64 23.87 -22.49
CA VAL A 93 -16.24 23.59 -22.80
C VAL A 93 -15.52 22.83 -21.66
N PHE A 94 -14.50 22.11 -22.04
CA PHE A 94 -13.53 21.57 -21.08
C PHE A 94 -12.33 22.53 -20.99
N PRO A 95 -12.11 23.21 -19.86
CA PRO A 95 -11.09 24.24 -19.74
C PRO A 95 -9.66 23.68 -19.67
N THR A 96 -9.51 22.39 -19.34
CA THR A 96 -8.20 21.72 -19.22
C THR A 96 -7.91 20.89 -20.47
N ALA A 97 -6.64 20.89 -20.91
CA ALA A 97 -6.19 20.04 -22.00
C ALA A 97 -6.34 18.56 -21.67
N MET A 98 -6.57 17.74 -22.69
CA MET A 98 -6.36 16.31 -22.61
C MET A 98 -4.89 16.02 -22.81
N ILE A 99 -4.37 14.99 -22.18
CA ILE A 99 -2.99 14.54 -22.39
C ILE A 99 -3.03 13.24 -23.17
N LEU A 100 -2.37 13.27 -24.31
CA LEU A 100 -2.28 12.16 -25.25
C LEU A 100 -0.82 11.75 -25.42
N SER A 101 -0.57 10.53 -25.85
CA SER A 101 0.76 10.06 -26.22
C SER A 101 0.72 9.15 -27.43
N TYR A 102 1.72 9.26 -28.28
CA TYR A 102 1.99 8.30 -29.33
C TYR A 102 3.45 8.39 -29.79
N VAL A 103 3.89 7.37 -30.54
CA VAL A 103 5.22 7.34 -31.16
C VAL A 103 5.13 7.97 -32.56
N ASP A 104 6.01 8.92 -32.83
CA ASP A 104 6.17 9.54 -34.17
C ASP A 104 7.62 9.36 -34.62
N GLU A 105 7.81 8.73 -35.75
CA GLU A 105 9.13 8.48 -36.35
C GLU A 105 9.71 9.72 -37.04
N ASN A 106 8.95 10.80 -37.15
CA ASN A 106 9.43 12.04 -37.75
C ASN A 106 10.35 12.78 -36.77
N THR A 107 11.57 13.03 -37.18
CA THR A 107 12.64 13.61 -36.35
C THR A 107 12.89 15.11 -36.56
N ASN A 108 12.16 15.76 -37.47
CA ASN A 108 12.43 17.13 -37.90
C ASN A 108 11.55 18.15 -37.18
N TYR A 109 11.53 18.13 -35.86
CA TYR A 109 10.79 19.09 -35.06
C TYR A 109 11.68 20.18 -34.48
N GLN A 110 11.18 21.42 -34.47
CA GLN A 110 11.83 22.54 -33.84
C GLN A 110 10.94 23.12 -32.71
N ILE A 111 11.53 23.35 -31.55
CA ILE A 111 10.82 23.96 -30.42
C ILE A 111 10.34 25.37 -30.85
N GLY A 112 9.08 25.71 -30.56
CA GLY A 112 8.42 26.94 -30.99
C GLY A 112 7.89 26.91 -32.42
N GLY A 113 8.15 25.83 -33.19
CA GLY A 113 7.65 25.63 -34.52
C GLY A 113 6.28 24.96 -34.59
N PHE A 114 5.54 25.21 -35.66
CA PHE A 114 4.33 24.47 -35.99
C PHE A 114 4.68 23.24 -36.80
N VAL A 115 4.08 22.13 -36.43
CA VAL A 115 4.31 20.81 -37.08
C VAL A 115 2.99 20.20 -37.53
N PRO A 116 2.92 19.61 -38.73
CA PRO A 116 1.80 18.81 -39.15
C PRO A 116 1.85 17.46 -38.45
N LEU A 117 0.91 17.23 -37.54
CA LEU A 117 0.79 15.94 -36.84
C LEU A 117 0.06 14.93 -37.73
N LYS A 118 0.69 13.81 -38.01
CA LYS A 118 0.02 12.66 -38.61
C LYS A 118 -0.44 11.76 -37.47
N PHE A 119 -1.72 11.77 -37.18
CA PHE A 119 -2.28 10.88 -36.18
C PHE A 119 -2.02 9.41 -36.57
N PRO A 120 -1.36 8.61 -35.74
CA PRO A 120 -1.22 7.18 -35.96
C PRO A 120 -2.58 6.50 -35.81
N TYR A 121 -2.62 5.21 -36.12
CA TYR A 121 -3.83 4.41 -35.95
C TYR A 121 -4.26 4.33 -34.47
N GLU A 122 -3.31 4.43 -33.55
CA GLU A 122 -3.53 4.37 -32.10
C GLU A 122 -2.88 5.56 -31.38
N VAL A 123 -3.68 6.25 -30.57
CA VAL A 123 -3.25 7.35 -29.69
C VAL A 123 -3.65 7.01 -28.26
N TYR A 124 -2.69 6.92 -27.38
CA TYR A 124 -2.94 6.64 -25.97
C TYR A 124 -3.43 7.89 -25.23
N ILE A 125 -4.49 7.73 -24.43
CA ILE A 125 -4.99 8.82 -23.58
C ILE A 125 -4.33 8.70 -22.21
N VAL A 126 -3.45 9.65 -21.90
CA VAL A 126 -2.78 9.72 -20.60
C VAL A 126 -3.68 10.36 -19.54
N ASP A 127 -4.36 11.48 -19.89
CA ASP A 127 -5.41 12.08 -19.06
C ASP A 127 -6.56 12.59 -19.92
N GLY A 128 -7.78 12.56 -19.36
CA GLY A 128 -8.99 13.04 -20.03
C GLY A 128 -9.95 11.95 -20.51
N GLN A 129 -9.66 10.68 -20.23
CA GLN A 129 -10.50 9.53 -20.66
C GLN A 129 -11.99 9.71 -20.32
N HIS A 130 -12.32 10.16 -19.10
CA HIS A 130 -13.72 10.36 -18.70
C HIS A 130 -14.42 11.44 -19.52
N ARG A 131 -13.67 12.47 -19.96
CA ARG A 131 -14.19 13.55 -20.80
C ARG A 131 -14.53 13.04 -22.21
N LEU A 132 -13.58 12.31 -22.80
CA LEU A 132 -13.79 11.73 -24.14
C LEU A 132 -14.92 10.69 -24.11
N TYR A 133 -14.90 9.80 -23.14
CA TYR A 133 -15.92 8.76 -23.01
C TYR A 133 -17.33 9.36 -22.79
N ALA A 134 -17.46 10.39 -21.96
CA ALA A 134 -18.73 11.09 -21.77
C ALA A 134 -19.24 11.75 -23.06
N MET A 135 -18.33 12.33 -23.86
CA MET A 135 -18.68 12.91 -25.16
C MET A 135 -19.08 11.83 -26.18
N GLN A 136 -18.40 10.67 -26.19
CA GLN A 136 -18.77 9.53 -27.06
C GLN A 136 -20.16 8.99 -26.71
N GLU A 137 -20.46 8.80 -25.42
CA GLU A 137 -21.79 8.36 -24.96
C GLU A 137 -22.86 9.41 -25.28
N LEU A 138 -22.57 10.70 -25.06
CA LEU A 138 -23.50 11.76 -25.41
C LEU A 138 -23.75 11.84 -26.92
N TYR A 139 -22.72 11.68 -27.73
CA TYR A 139 -22.84 11.64 -29.20
C TYR A 139 -23.69 10.46 -29.65
N LYS A 140 -23.48 9.28 -29.07
CA LYS A 140 -24.28 8.08 -29.33
C LYS A 140 -25.75 8.29 -28.99
N ASP A 141 -26.04 8.86 -27.81
CA ASP A 141 -27.40 9.21 -27.41
C ASP A 141 -28.04 10.21 -28.38
N ALA A 142 -27.26 11.22 -28.81
CA ALA A 142 -27.74 12.25 -29.74
C ALA A 142 -27.92 11.73 -31.19
N CYS A 143 -27.35 10.61 -31.56
CA CYS A 143 -27.58 9.95 -32.83
C CYS A 143 -28.86 9.09 -32.89
N GLY A 144 -29.48 8.81 -31.74
CA GLY A 144 -30.74 8.08 -31.63
C GLY A 144 -31.95 8.98 -31.95
N PHE A 145 -32.40 8.98 -33.21
CA PHE A 145 -33.60 9.72 -33.64
C PHE A 145 -34.83 8.82 -33.62
N THR A 146 -35.99 9.44 -33.29
CA THR A 146 -37.29 8.78 -33.45
C THR A 146 -37.92 9.15 -34.80
N LEU A 147 -38.93 8.42 -35.19
CA LEU A 147 -39.66 8.68 -36.44
C LEU A 147 -40.61 9.89 -36.35
N PHE A 148 -40.79 10.47 -35.15
CA PHE A 148 -41.85 11.44 -34.85
C PHE A 148 -41.40 12.88 -34.67
N ASP A 149 -40.15 13.23 -34.95
CA ASP A 149 -39.56 14.60 -34.83
C ASP A 149 -39.98 15.36 -33.54
N THR A 150 -39.77 14.70 -32.42
CA THR A 150 -40.11 15.23 -31.12
C THR A 150 -39.20 16.38 -30.71
N GLU A 151 -39.56 17.13 -29.66
CA GLU A 151 -38.68 18.17 -29.11
C GLU A 151 -37.29 17.59 -28.69
N LYS A 152 -37.31 16.38 -28.19
CA LYS A 152 -36.09 15.64 -27.87
C LYS A 152 -35.24 15.36 -29.11
N ASP A 153 -35.86 15.12 -30.27
CA ASP A 153 -35.10 14.93 -31.51
C ASP A 153 -34.45 16.21 -31.99
N LYS A 154 -35.09 17.36 -31.82
CA LYS A 154 -34.53 18.68 -32.13
C LYS A 154 -33.34 18.97 -31.21
N GLU A 155 -33.47 18.78 -29.91
CA GLU A 155 -32.36 18.87 -28.95
C GLU A 155 -31.21 17.96 -29.33
N ASN A 156 -31.47 16.71 -29.67
CA ASN A 156 -30.45 15.74 -30.05
C ASN A 156 -29.70 16.18 -31.31
N ARG A 157 -30.37 16.78 -32.31
CA ARG A 157 -29.70 17.34 -33.50
C ARG A 157 -28.75 18.47 -33.12
N ILE A 158 -29.16 19.39 -32.26
CA ILE A 158 -28.32 20.47 -31.75
C ILE A 158 -27.09 19.95 -31.04
N VAL A 159 -27.29 19.00 -30.12
CA VAL A 159 -26.20 18.37 -29.35
C VAL A 159 -25.22 17.64 -30.27
N LYS A 160 -25.75 16.89 -31.26
CA LYS A 160 -24.96 16.16 -32.24
C LYS A 160 -24.08 17.12 -33.05
N GLU A 161 -24.68 18.17 -33.63
CA GLU A 161 -23.97 19.17 -34.43
C GLU A 161 -22.87 19.87 -33.62
N TYR A 162 -23.16 20.23 -32.37
CA TYR A 162 -22.18 20.83 -31.47
C TYR A 162 -20.99 19.89 -31.25
N ILE A 163 -21.24 18.61 -30.94
CA ILE A 163 -20.17 17.65 -30.69
C ILE A 163 -19.35 17.35 -31.95
N GLU A 164 -19.98 17.29 -33.13
CA GLU A 164 -19.27 17.07 -34.40
C GLU A 164 -18.27 18.17 -34.70
N ASN A 165 -18.59 19.41 -34.30
CA ASN A 165 -17.75 20.60 -34.48
C ASN A 165 -16.77 20.83 -33.29
N TYR A 166 -16.92 20.04 -32.20
CA TYR A 166 -16.09 20.23 -31.02
C TYR A 166 -14.64 19.82 -31.25
N LYS A 167 -13.71 20.64 -30.74
CA LYS A 167 -12.27 20.34 -30.75
C LYS A 167 -11.75 20.32 -29.32
N PHE A 168 -11.09 19.23 -28.98
CA PHE A 168 -10.38 19.14 -27.71
C PHE A 168 -9.06 19.88 -27.78
N ASN A 169 -8.78 20.65 -26.74
CA ASN A 169 -7.43 21.12 -26.48
C ASN A 169 -6.60 19.97 -25.96
N CYS A 170 -5.49 19.63 -26.62
CA CYS A 170 -4.68 18.46 -26.32
C CYS A 170 -3.21 18.82 -26.15
N THR A 171 -2.60 18.31 -25.10
CA THR A 171 -1.16 18.24 -24.94
C THR A 171 -0.70 16.85 -25.37
N ILE A 172 0.18 16.77 -26.33
CA ILE A 172 0.63 15.51 -26.94
C ILE A 172 2.07 15.25 -26.50
N LEU A 173 2.30 14.10 -25.95
CA LEU A 173 3.60 13.56 -25.57
C LEU A 173 4.11 12.67 -26.70
N LEU A 174 5.06 13.17 -27.51
CA LEU A 174 5.65 12.41 -28.60
C LEU A 174 6.84 11.60 -28.10
N ASN A 175 6.86 10.32 -28.38
CA ASN A 175 7.94 9.39 -28.07
C ASN A 175 8.28 9.22 -26.59
N PHE A 176 7.34 9.58 -25.71
CA PHE A 176 7.44 9.28 -24.30
C PHE A 176 7.16 7.79 -24.09
N ASP A 177 8.05 7.13 -23.36
CA ASP A 177 7.84 5.74 -23.00
C ASP A 177 6.71 5.60 -21.97
N LEU A 178 6.28 4.38 -21.74
CA LEU A 178 5.13 4.10 -20.90
C LEU A 178 5.33 4.51 -19.44
N TRP A 179 6.55 4.42 -18.94
CA TRP A 179 6.90 4.85 -17.60
C TRP A 179 6.76 6.38 -17.45
N GLU A 180 7.28 7.14 -18.40
CA GLU A 180 7.18 8.59 -18.42
C GLU A 180 5.72 9.06 -18.53
N GLN A 181 4.92 8.37 -19.35
CA GLN A 181 3.47 8.62 -19.43
C GLN A 181 2.79 8.36 -18.08
N SER A 182 3.19 7.29 -17.39
CA SER A 182 2.66 6.93 -16.06
C SER A 182 3.02 7.98 -15.00
N GLN A 183 4.24 8.49 -15.03
CA GLN A 183 4.67 9.58 -14.15
C GLN A 183 3.82 10.83 -14.36
N ILE A 184 3.68 11.26 -15.60
CA ILE A 184 2.87 12.44 -15.95
C ILE A 184 1.42 12.24 -15.51
N PHE A 185 0.85 11.04 -15.73
CA PHE A 185 -0.49 10.71 -15.25
C PHE A 185 -0.62 10.87 -13.73
N VAL A 186 0.36 10.39 -12.97
CA VAL A 186 0.36 10.49 -11.50
C VAL A 186 0.46 11.96 -11.07
N GLU A 187 1.39 12.72 -11.63
CA GLU A 187 1.62 14.12 -11.27
C GLU A 187 0.41 15.00 -11.56
N VAL A 188 -0.18 14.88 -12.74
CA VAL A 188 -1.37 15.65 -13.14
C VAL A 188 -2.58 15.33 -12.27
N ASN A 189 -2.74 14.05 -11.90
CA ASN A 189 -3.87 13.61 -11.10
C ASN A 189 -3.65 13.77 -9.59
N PHE A 190 -2.42 13.89 -9.11
CA PHE A 190 -2.11 13.98 -7.68
C PHE A 190 -2.78 15.17 -7.00
N ASN A 191 -2.89 16.29 -7.70
CA ASN A 191 -3.48 17.52 -7.19
C ASN A 191 -4.99 17.65 -7.42
N GLN A 192 -5.57 16.90 -8.36
CA GLN A 192 -7.00 17.03 -8.73
C GLN A 192 -7.90 16.01 -8.01
N ARG A 193 -7.53 14.75 -8.01
CA ARG A 193 -8.19 13.67 -7.27
C ARG A 193 -7.09 12.69 -6.93
N LYS A 194 -6.75 12.56 -5.65
CA LYS A 194 -5.64 11.71 -5.21
C LYS A 194 -5.67 10.36 -5.91
N VAL A 195 -4.67 10.11 -6.72
CA VAL A 195 -4.34 8.75 -7.16
C VAL A 195 -4.22 7.92 -5.90
N SER A 196 -4.77 6.71 -5.86
CA SER A 196 -4.55 5.89 -4.69
C SER A 196 -3.03 5.70 -4.53
N LYS A 197 -2.53 5.86 -3.32
CA LYS A 197 -1.10 5.66 -3.06
C LYS A 197 -0.64 4.26 -3.49
N SER A 198 -1.53 3.27 -3.45
CA SER A 198 -1.24 1.92 -3.94
C SER A 198 -0.96 1.89 -5.44
N LEU A 199 -1.74 2.61 -6.25
CA LEU A 199 -1.45 2.73 -7.68
C LEU A 199 -0.13 3.46 -7.93
N TYR A 200 0.20 4.50 -7.13
CA TYR A 200 1.50 5.14 -7.18
C TYR A 200 2.63 4.13 -6.97
N TYR A 201 2.58 3.34 -5.88
CA TYR A 201 3.61 2.34 -5.58
C TYR A 201 3.64 1.19 -6.59
N ASP A 202 2.52 0.85 -7.22
CA ASP A 202 2.47 -0.14 -8.27
C ASP A 202 3.21 0.34 -9.54
N ILE A 203 2.95 1.58 -9.95
CA ILE A 203 3.60 2.17 -11.13
C ILE A 203 5.09 2.39 -10.90
N TYR A 204 5.45 3.10 -9.81
CA TYR A 204 6.85 3.43 -9.54
C TYR A 204 7.67 2.23 -9.06
N GLY A 205 7.05 1.25 -8.45
CA GLY A 205 7.70 0.04 -7.97
C GLY A 205 8.15 -0.93 -9.06
N MET A 206 7.85 -0.66 -10.33
CA MET A 206 8.32 -1.47 -11.45
C MET A 206 9.68 -1.01 -12.01
N TYR A 207 10.18 0.13 -11.54
CA TYR A 207 11.38 0.77 -12.09
C TYR A 207 12.43 0.97 -11.01
N TYR A 208 13.67 0.76 -11.36
CA TYR A 208 14.84 0.94 -10.50
C TYR A 208 15.90 1.77 -11.21
N ASN A 209 16.85 2.29 -10.44
CA ASN A 209 18.04 2.95 -10.97
C ASN A 209 19.23 1.99 -10.81
N ASP A 210 19.75 1.49 -11.89
CA ASP A 210 20.93 0.60 -11.94
C ASP A 210 22.26 1.34 -11.75
N SER A 211 22.26 2.65 -12.02
CA SER A 211 23.48 3.47 -11.91
C SER A 211 23.79 3.88 -10.46
N TYR A 212 22.82 3.87 -9.56
CA TYR A 212 22.99 4.28 -8.16
C TYR A 212 22.07 3.52 -7.21
N VAL A 213 22.59 2.52 -6.53
CA VAL A 213 21.85 1.59 -5.67
C VAL A 213 21.05 2.29 -4.56
N ASN A 214 21.58 3.36 -3.96
CA ASN A 214 20.91 4.11 -2.90
C ASN A 214 19.97 5.21 -3.41
N ASP A 215 19.57 5.16 -4.68
CA ASP A 215 18.55 6.06 -5.21
C ASP A 215 17.21 5.84 -4.48
N PRO A 216 16.50 6.90 -4.06
CA PRO A 216 15.18 6.78 -3.42
C PRO A 216 14.17 5.95 -4.22
N ARG A 217 14.29 5.90 -5.54
CA ARG A 217 13.46 5.05 -6.40
C ARG A 217 13.66 3.56 -6.13
N ASN A 218 14.87 3.15 -5.79
CA ASN A 218 15.18 1.75 -5.47
C ASN A 218 14.52 1.31 -4.17
N TYR A 219 14.31 2.20 -3.19
CA TYR A 219 13.49 1.87 -2.01
C TYR A 219 12.05 1.59 -2.37
N ILE A 220 11.48 2.31 -3.35
CA ILE A 220 10.12 2.08 -3.84
C ILE A 220 10.05 0.74 -4.59
N TYR A 221 11.01 0.48 -5.48
CA TYR A 221 11.13 -0.78 -6.21
C TYR A 221 11.21 -1.97 -5.25
N VAL A 222 12.18 -1.98 -4.33
CA VAL A 222 12.38 -3.07 -3.38
C VAL A 222 11.14 -3.27 -2.50
N ALA A 223 10.57 -2.19 -1.97
CA ALA A 223 9.35 -2.29 -1.16
C ALA A 223 8.17 -2.87 -1.95
N HIS A 224 7.99 -2.46 -3.22
CA HIS A 224 6.96 -3.03 -4.09
C HIS A 224 7.18 -4.54 -4.32
N MET A 225 8.41 -4.94 -4.64
CA MET A 225 8.74 -6.34 -4.87
C MET A 225 8.57 -7.20 -3.62
N LEU A 226 8.91 -6.68 -2.43
CA LEU A 226 8.65 -7.35 -1.16
C LEU A 226 7.15 -7.52 -0.89
N VAL A 227 6.35 -6.47 -1.12
CA VAL A 227 4.89 -6.55 -0.95
C VAL A 227 4.28 -7.56 -1.93
N LYS A 228 4.74 -7.55 -3.17
CA LYS A 228 4.33 -8.51 -4.19
C LYS A 228 4.69 -9.93 -3.77
N HIS A 229 5.92 -10.15 -3.33
CA HIS A 229 6.35 -11.46 -2.83
C HIS A 229 5.47 -11.96 -1.67
N MET A 230 5.15 -11.08 -0.71
CA MET A 230 4.26 -11.43 0.41
C MET A 230 2.83 -11.75 -0.03
N ASN A 231 2.34 -11.11 -1.11
CA ASN A 231 1.00 -11.35 -1.63
C ASN A 231 0.89 -12.60 -2.51
N ASP A 232 1.98 -12.99 -3.19
CA ASP A 232 1.95 -14.02 -4.25
C ASP A 232 2.54 -15.36 -3.81
N SER A 233 3.44 -15.38 -2.81
CA SER A 233 4.06 -16.64 -2.33
C SER A 233 3.05 -17.58 -1.70
N GLU A 234 3.08 -18.86 -2.12
CA GLU A 234 2.12 -19.89 -1.68
C GLU A 234 2.09 -20.09 -0.17
N ASP A 235 3.24 -19.99 0.49
CA ASP A 235 3.44 -20.17 1.91
C ASP A 235 3.44 -18.87 2.73
N SER A 236 3.05 -17.76 2.11
CA SER A 236 2.93 -16.47 2.81
C SER A 236 1.60 -16.36 3.57
N PRO A 237 1.62 -15.95 4.85
CA PRO A 237 0.41 -15.67 5.63
C PRO A 237 -0.48 -14.58 5.03
N LEU A 238 0.11 -13.73 4.19
CA LEU A 238 -0.57 -12.61 3.53
C LEU A 238 -0.92 -12.89 2.06
N LYS A 239 -0.78 -14.15 1.60
CA LYS A 239 -1.13 -14.54 0.23
C LYS A 239 -2.55 -14.13 -0.13
N GLY A 240 -2.70 -13.34 -1.20
CA GLY A 240 -3.98 -12.82 -1.67
C GLY A 240 -4.71 -11.89 -0.71
N LYS A 241 -4.06 -11.48 0.40
CA LYS A 241 -4.65 -10.62 1.43
C LYS A 241 -4.22 -9.15 1.33
N ILE A 242 -3.36 -8.80 0.35
CA ILE A 242 -2.89 -7.42 0.14
C ILE A 242 -3.63 -6.82 -1.05
N LYS A 243 -4.25 -5.65 -0.85
CA LYS A 243 -4.93 -4.88 -1.91
C LYS A 243 -3.90 -4.16 -2.76
N MET A 244 -3.41 -4.79 -3.82
CA MET A 244 -2.30 -4.31 -4.63
C MET A 244 -2.56 -2.95 -5.31
N LEU A 245 -3.81 -2.64 -5.69
CA LEU A 245 -4.19 -1.33 -6.25
C LEU A 245 -4.94 -0.43 -5.25
N GLY A 246 -4.95 -0.82 -3.96
CA GLY A 246 -5.68 -0.11 -2.91
C GLY A 246 -7.18 -0.30 -2.93
N SER A 247 -7.69 -1.13 -3.83
CA SER A 247 -9.09 -1.54 -3.95
C SER A 247 -9.17 -3.07 -4.07
N GLY A 248 -10.36 -3.63 -3.94
CA GLY A 248 -10.56 -5.07 -3.99
C GLY A 248 -10.59 -5.74 -2.61
N ILE A 249 -10.50 -7.08 -2.61
CA ILE A 249 -10.56 -7.91 -1.41
C ILE A 249 -9.16 -7.97 -0.78
N GLY A 250 -9.07 -7.82 0.52
CA GLY A 250 -7.80 -7.93 1.25
C GLY A 250 -7.87 -7.26 2.63
N LEU A 251 -6.85 -7.50 3.45
CA LEU A 251 -6.75 -7.02 4.82
C LEU A 251 -6.03 -5.67 4.90
N VAL A 252 -5.00 -5.49 4.10
CA VAL A 252 -4.12 -4.32 4.11
C VAL A 252 -3.93 -3.79 2.70
N SER A 253 -3.76 -2.47 2.54
CA SER A 253 -3.41 -1.89 1.24
C SER A 253 -1.92 -2.02 0.95
N GLN A 254 -1.56 -2.21 -0.31
CA GLN A 254 -0.17 -2.19 -0.78
C GLN A 254 0.57 -0.94 -0.29
N SER A 255 -0.07 0.24 -0.37
CA SER A 255 0.56 1.50 0.04
C SER A 255 0.94 1.52 1.52
N CYS A 256 0.10 0.96 2.38
CA CYS A 256 0.40 0.87 3.81
C CYS A 256 1.65 0.02 4.06
N PHE A 257 1.70 -1.14 3.43
CA PHE A 257 2.81 -2.07 3.61
C PHE A 257 4.10 -1.51 2.98
N ALA A 258 4.01 -1.01 1.73
CA ALA A 258 5.15 -0.39 1.04
C ALA A 258 5.72 0.82 1.81
N GLU A 259 4.88 1.74 2.32
CA GLU A 259 5.34 2.88 3.12
C GLU A 259 6.08 2.45 4.40
N SER A 260 5.66 1.35 5.02
CA SER A 260 6.31 0.81 6.22
C SER A 260 7.68 0.22 5.88
N LEU A 261 7.79 -0.49 4.76
CA LEU A 261 9.05 -1.04 4.25
C LEU A 261 10.01 0.08 3.81
N ILE A 262 9.53 1.09 3.07
CA ILE A 262 10.35 2.23 2.62
C ILE A 262 10.94 2.99 3.83
N ARG A 263 10.15 3.22 4.87
CA ARG A 263 10.63 3.85 6.11
C ARG A 263 11.74 3.05 6.78
N ASN A 264 11.64 1.73 6.75
CA ASN A 264 12.70 0.87 7.25
C ASN A 264 13.93 0.93 6.34
N LEU A 265 13.77 0.66 5.04
CA LEU A 265 14.86 0.65 4.06
C LEU A 265 15.64 1.97 4.00
N SER A 266 14.96 3.10 4.06
CA SER A 266 15.57 4.44 4.01
C SER A 266 16.21 4.90 5.32
N SER A 267 16.00 4.20 6.41
CA SER A 267 16.56 4.53 7.72
C SER A 267 18.05 4.25 7.77
N ARG A 268 18.84 5.16 8.36
CA ARG A 268 20.26 4.92 8.66
C ARG A 268 20.46 3.74 9.62
N MET A 269 19.46 3.45 10.44
CA MET A 269 19.45 2.34 11.40
C MET A 269 18.83 1.07 10.81
N SER A 270 18.58 1.03 9.50
CA SER A 270 18.03 -0.17 8.86
C SER A 270 19.02 -1.32 8.92
N VAL A 271 18.51 -2.49 9.24
CA VAL A 271 19.22 -3.76 9.15
C VAL A 271 19.34 -4.23 7.71
N TRP A 272 18.43 -3.78 6.87
CA TRP A 272 18.41 -4.13 5.46
C TRP A 272 19.21 -3.12 4.64
N ARG A 273 20.00 -3.63 3.70
CA ARG A 273 20.74 -2.85 2.72
C ARG A 273 20.37 -3.32 1.33
N ILE A 274 20.14 -2.37 0.43
CA ILE A 274 19.92 -2.68 -0.97
C ILE A 274 21.31 -2.83 -1.61
N ASP A 275 21.58 -4.03 -2.10
CA ASP A 275 22.78 -4.35 -2.87
C ASP A 275 22.40 -4.61 -4.32
N SER A 276 23.34 -4.52 -5.25
CA SER A 276 23.10 -4.94 -6.63
C SER A 276 23.23 -6.45 -6.74
N ASP A 277 22.34 -7.06 -7.49
CA ASP A 277 22.50 -8.46 -7.90
C ASP A 277 23.62 -8.57 -8.93
N ASP A 278 24.64 -9.38 -8.64
CA ASP A 278 25.88 -9.49 -9.43
C ASP A 278 25.63 -9.93 -10.89
N ASN A 279 24.53 -10.63 -11.14
CA ASN A 279 24.19 -11.15 -12.46
C ASN A 279 23.36 -10.17 -13.31
N THR A 280 22.53 -9.37 -12.66
CA THR A 280 21.54 -8.53 -13.35
C THR A 280 21.75 -7.03 -13.15
N GLY A 281 22.57 -6.61 -12.20
CA GLY A 281 22.74 -5.21 -11.78
C GLY A 281 21.49 -4.60 -11.11
N LYS A 282 20.43 -5.39 -10.90
CA LYS A 282 19.19 -4.94 -10.27
C LYS A 282 19.34 -4.84 -8.76
N PRO A 283 18.58 -3.95 -8.10
CA PRO A 283 18.51 -3.96 -6.64
C PRO A 283 18.04 -5.30 -6.09
N SER A 284 18.86 -5.95 -5.29
CA SER A 284 18.55 -7.25 -4.69
C SER A 284 17.63 -7.07 -3.49
N TYR A 285 16.60 -7.90 -3.39
CA TYR A 285 15.67 -7.97 -2.26
C TYR A 285 15.47 -9.42 -1.75
N LYS A 286 16.23 -10.37 -2.27
CA LYS A 286 16.01 -11.80 -2.09
C LYS A 286 16.09 -12.23 -0.62
N TYR A 287 17.12 -11.79 0.09
CA TYR A 287 17.27 -12.12 1.51
C TYR A 287 16.21 -11.41 2.37
N MET A 288 15.84 -10.17 2.02
CA MET A 288 14.79 -9.43 2.71
C MET A 288 13.43 -10.10 2.56
N ALA A 289 13.14 -10.64 1.37
CA ALA A 289 11.90 -11.38 1.10
C ALA A 289 11.83 -12.66 1.92
N MET A 290 12.95 -13.39 2.03
CA MET A 290 13.06 -14.60 2.84
C MET A 290 12.84 -14.31 4.33
N GLU A 291 13.51 -13.30 4.86
CA GLU A 291 13.40 -12.88 6.26
C GLU A 291 11.98 -12.39 6.58
N LEU A 292 11.44 -11.49 5.75
CA LEU A 292 10.11 -10.92 5.93
C LEU A 292 9.02 -12.01 5.93
N LYS A 293 9.10 -12.97 5.00
CA LYS A 293 8.16 -14.08 4.93
C LYS A 293 8.26 -14.97 6.17
N ALA A 294 9.47 -15.38 6.56
CA ALA A 294 9.70 -16.21 7.74
C ALA A 294 9.22 -15.49 9.02
N PHE A 295 9.46 -14.18 9.15
CA PHE A 295 8.95 -13.39 10.26
C PHE A 295 7.41 -13.41 10.33
N TYR A 296 6.71 -13.14 9.23
CA TYR A 296 5.25 -13.14 9.24
C TYR A 296 4.64 -14.54 9.42
N GLN A 297 5.34 -15.61 9.03
CA GLN A 297 4.92 -16.98 9.36
C GLN A 297 4.91 -17.19 10.87
N GLU A 298 5.91 -16.67 11.61
CA GLU A 298 5.90 -16.75 13.07
C GLU A 298 4.88 -15.80 13.70
N VAL A 299 4.65 -14.62 13.13
CA VAL A 299 3.57 -13.73 13.59
C VAL A 299 2.20 -14.42 13.48
N GLU A 300 1.90 -15.08 12.35
CA GLU A 300 0.66 -15.86 12.21
C GLU A 300 0.59 -17.03 13.21
N ALA A 301 1.67 -17.77 13.37
CA ALA A 301 1.73 -18.93 14.28
C ALA A 301 1.50 -18.52 15.75
N VAL A 302 2.22 -17.50 16.21
CA VAL A 302 2.14 -17.03 17.62
C VAL A 302 0.80 -16.37 17.90
N PHE A 303 0.28 -15.54 16.99
CA PHE A 303 -0.95 -14.78 17.18
C PHE A 303 -2.16 -15.41 16.46
N SER A 304 -2.19 -16.72 16.30
CA SER A 304 -3.19 -17.44 15.51
C SER A 304 -4.63 -17.21 15.97
N ASP A 305 -4.85 -17.01 17.26
CA ASP A 305 -6.18 -16.76 17.85
C ASP A 305 -6.75 -15.36 17.52
N ILE A 306 -5.86 -14.40 17.23
CA ILE A 306 -6.24 -13.03 16.83
C ILE A 306 -5.88 -12.72 15.38
N TRP A 307 -5.27 -13.67 14.65
CA TRP A 307 -4.98 -13.51 13.23
C TRP A 307 -6.26 -13.42 12.40
N PRO A 308 -6.34 -12.48 11.45
CA PRO A 308 -7.57 -12.30 10.68
C PRO A 308 -7.85 -13.48 9.74
N VAL A 309 -9.10 -13.95 9.80
CA VAL A 309 -9.64 -15.01 8.93
C VAL A 309 -10.83 -14.41 8.17
N ASP A 310 -11.07 -14.86 6.94
CA ASP A 310 -12.24 -14.47 6.11
C ASP A 310 -12.37 -12.95 5.88
N ASN A 311 -11.25 -12.26 5.68
CA ASN A 311 -11.22 -10.80 5.46
C ASN A 311 -11.82 -9.96 6.60
N LYS A 312 -12.12 -10.55 7.75
CA LYS A 312 -12.58 -9.83 8.94
C LYS A 312 -11.39 -9.58 9.86
N HIS A 313 -11.21 -8.32 10.24
CA HIS A 313 -10.21 -7.98 11.24
C HIS A 313 -10.66 -8.43 12.63
N ARG A 314 -9.94 -9.37 13.22
CA ARG A 314 -10.09 -9.77 14.62
C ARG A 314 -9.21 -8.94 15.55
N SER A 315 -8.21 -8.29 14.98
CA SER A 315 -7.23 -7.46 15.69
C SER A 315 -6.73 -6.34 14.78
N ILE A 316 -5.85 -5.49 15.31
CA ILE A 316 -5.16 -4.46 14.52
C ILE A 316 -3.87 -4.97 13.86
N ILE A 317 -3.48 -6.23 14.07
CA ILE A 317 -2.19 -6.78 13.63
C ILE A 317 -1.96 -6.66 12.12
N CYS A 318 -3.00 -6.86 11.31
CA CYS A 318 -2.97 -6.67 9.85
C CYS A 318 -3.53 -5.32 9.39
N LYS A 319 -3.81 -4.38 10.30
CA LYS A 319 -4.12 -3.00 9.94
C LYS A 319 -2.83 -2.17 9.77
N THR A 320 -2.97 -0.95 9.26
CA THR A 320 -1.85 -0.03 9.00
C THR A 320 -0.90 0.08 10.18
N THR A 321 -1.41 0.31 11.39
CA THR A 321 -0.60 0.44 12.62
C THR A 321 0.12 -0.86 12.95
N GLY A 322 -0.57 -2.01 12.90
CA GLY A 322 0.02 -3.31 13.19
C GLY A 322 1.13 -3.69 12.23
N ILE A 323 0.89 -3.59 10.92
CA ILE A 323 1.91 -3.85 9.89
C ILE A 323 3.14 -2.96 10.10
N SER A 324 2.92 -1.66 10.31
CA SER A 324 4.03 -0.71 10.50
C SER A 324 4.87 -1.03 11.73
N VAL A 325 4.22 -1.38 12.83
CA VAL A 325 4.93 -1.72 14.07
C VAL A 325 5.63 -3.07 13.96
N MET A 326 4.99 -4.08 13.36
CA MET A 326 5.61 -5.41 13.17
C MET A 326 6.87 -5.34 12.31
N ILE A 327 6.90 -4.55 11.25
CA ILE A 327 8.12 -4.33 10.46
C ILE A 327 9.23 -3.68 11.31
N ARG A 328 8.90 -2.79 12.24
CA ARG A 328 9.87 -2.21 13.17
C ARG A 328 10.34 -3.23 14.21
N ILE A 329 9.46 -4.11 14.69
CA ILE A 329 9.81 -5.20 15.60
C ILE A 329 10.73 -6.23 14.92
N LEU A 330 10.50 -6.53 13.64
CA LEU A 330 11.46 -7.32 12.86
C LEU A 330 12.86 -6.69 12.93
N GLY A 331 12.97 -5.38 12.67
CA GLY A 331 14.24 -4.67 12.81
C GLY A 331 14.82 -4.70 14.21
N TYR A 332 13.99 -4.60 15.24
CA TYR A 332 14.43 -4.69 16.64
C TYR A 332 15.01 -6.07 16.97
N ILE A 333 14.32 -7.15 16.59
CA ILE A 333 14.78 -8.52 16.80
C ILE A 333 16.10 -8.78 16.06
N HIS A 334 16.17 -8.34 14.79
CA HIS A 334 17.39 -8.48 13.99
C HIS A 334 18.60 -7.77 14.64
N GLN A 335 18.41 -6.57 15.19
CA GLN A 335 19.50 -5.78 15.78
C GLN A 335 19.92 -6.21 17.18
N ASN A 336 18.98 -6.70 18.00
CA ASN A 336 19.20 -6.86 19.43
C ASN A 336 19.20 -8.32 19.90
N VAL A 337 18.73 -9.24 19.06
CA VAL A 337 18.49 -10.65 19.49
C VAL A 337 19.22 -11.66 18.60
N LEU A 338 19.26 -11.45 17.27
CA LEU A 338 19.88 -12.39 16.36
C LEU A 338 21.39 -12.46 16.56
N SER A 339 21.95 -13.67 16.47
CA SER A 339 23.41 -13.85 16.43
C SER A 339 23.98 -13.43 15.07
N ASP A 340 25.27 -13.13 15.06
CA ASP A 340 26.00 -12.75 13.83
C ASP A 340 25.90 -13.85 12.77
N ASP A 341 25.93 -15.13 13.16
CA ASP A 341 25.83 -16.26 12.23
C ASP A 341 24.46 -16.29 11.53
N ILE A 342 23.37 -16.03 12.27
CA ILE A 342 22.03 -15.95 11.68
C ILE A 342 21.93 -14.74 10.74
N CYS A 343 22.42 -13.59 11.16
CA CYS A 343 22.42 -12.37 10.34
C CYS A 343 23.21 -12.55 9.05
N GLN A 344 24.38 -13.21 9.11
CA GLN A 344 25.18 -13.48 7.93
C GLN A 344 24.49 -14.49 7.00
N GLY A 345 23.95 -15.59 7.55
CA GLY A 345 23.23 -16.58 6.74
C GLY A 345 21.98 -15.99 6.05
N LEU A 346 21.29 -15.07 6.73
CA LEU A 346 20.17 -14.33 6.10
C LEU A 346 20.66 -13.49 4.92
N LYS A 347 21.74 -12.71 5.07
CA LYS A 347 22.31 -11.88 3.98
C LYS A 347 22.73 -12.70 2.77
N GLU A 348 23.25 -13.90 3.01
CA GLU A 348 23.61 -14.85 1.95
C GLU A 348 22.40 -15.57 1.32
N ALA A 349 21.19 -15.25 1.80
CA ALA A 349 19.94 -15.91 1.44
C ALA A 349 20.00 -17.45 1.59
N ASN A 350 20.72 -17.90 2.64
CA ASN A 350 20.87 -19.31 2.96
C ASN A 350 19.58 -19.87 3.58
N ALA A 351 18.91 -20.77 2.87
CA ALA A 351 17.66 -21.36 3.33
C ALA A 351 17.82 -22.19 4.60
N ASP A 352 18.99 -22.78 4.86
CA ASP A 352 19.24 -23.62 6.03
C ASP A 352 19.26 -22.86 7.36
N ILE A 353 19.42 -21.52 7.29
CA ILE A 353 19.36 -20.67 8.48
C ILE A 353 17.93 -20.33 8.91
N VAL A 354 16.95 -20.47 8.00
CA VAL A 354 15.55 -20.06 8.24
C VAL A 354 14.93 -20.75 9.45
N PRO A 355 15.10 -22.07 9.69
CA PRO A 355 14.56 -22.72 10.89
C PRO A 355 15.11 -22.12 12.19
N GLN A 356 16.40 -21.80 12.23
CA GLN A 356 17.02 -21.18 13.41
C GLN A 356 16.50 -19.76 13.63
N TYR A 357 16.43 -18.96 12.57
CA TYR A 357 15.82 -17.63 12.59
C TYR A 357 14.38 -17.67 13.11
N ARG A 358 13.56 -18.55 12.55
CA ARG A 358 12.16 -18.72 12.96
C ARG A 358 12.03 -19.06 14.44
N LYS A 359 12.88 -19.94 14.96
CA LYS A 359 12.88 -20.30 16.39
C LYS A 359 13.13 -19.07 17.27
N VAL A 360 14.16 -18.28 16.94
CA VAL A 360 14.48 -17.06 17.72
C VAL A 360 13.34 -16.05 17.64
N VAL A 361 12.78 -15.83 16.45
CA VAL A 361 11.62 -14.92 16.26
C VAL A 361 10.40 -15.42 17.03
N HIS A 362 10.15 -16.74 17.00
CA HIS A 362 9.05 -17.36 17.77
C HIS A 362 9.18 -17.08 19.26
N ASP A 363 10.35 -17.35 19.83
CA ASP A 363 10.60 -17.14 21.27
C ASP A 363 10.43 -15.67 21.67
N GLU A 364 10.87 -14.74 20.84
CA GLU A 364 10.69 -13.32 21.08
C GLU A 364 9.22 -12.87 20.96
N LEU A 365 8.52 -13.30 19.92
CA LEU A 365 7.11 -12.97 19.75
C LEU A 365 6.21 -13.56 20.84
N MET A 366 6.59 -14.71 21.40
CA MET A 366 5.90 -15.31 22.54
C MET A 366 5.92 -14.41 23.79
N LYS A 367 6.92 -13.54 23.96
CA LYS A 367 6.91 -12.54 25.04
C LYS A 367 5.72 -11.57 24.90
N LEU A 368 5.38 -11.21 23.66
CA LEU A 368 4.25 -10.32 23.35
C LEU A 368 2.90 -11.05 23.40
N TYR A 369 2.88 -12.37 23.26
CA TYR A 369 1.67 -13.16 23.20
C TYR A 369 0.79 -13.00 24.44
N TYR A 370 1.39 -12.90 25.62
CA TYR A 370 0.65 -12.76 26.87
C TYR A 370 -0.14 -11.43 26.98
N GLU A 371 0.27 -10.42 26.26
CA GLU A 371 -0.41 -9.12 26.20
C GLU A 371 -1.10 -8.82 24.84
N ARG A 372 -1.26 -9.80 23.99
CA ARG A 372 -1.77 -9.65 22.63
C ARG A 372 -3.12 -8.97 22.53
N HIS A 373 -4.02 -9.20 23.47
CA HIS A 373 -5.33 -8.56 23.46
C HIS A 373 -5.23 -7.07 23.81
N ARG A 374 -4.36 -6.68 24.74
CA ARG A 374 -4.06 -5.28 25.05
C ARG A 374 -3.38 -4.57 23.89
N LEU A 375 -2.39 -5.22 23.28
CA LEU A 375 -1.59 -4.66 22.20
C LEU A 375 -2.36 -4.62 20.88
N PHE A 376 -3.03 -5.69 20.50
CA PHE A 376 -3.59 -5.87 19.16
C PHE A 376 -5.09 -6.08 19.11
N GLY A 377 -5.77 -6.35 20.22
CA GLY A 377 -7.21 -6.59 20.28
C GLY A 377 -8.02 -5.41 19.75
N LEU A 378 -9.20 -5.67 19.20
CA LEU A 378 -10.10 -4.61 18.70
C LEU A 378 -10.60 -3.66 19.80
N ASN A 379 -10.57 -4.10 21.05
CA ASN A 379 -10.88 -3.31 22.24
C ASN A 379 -9.63 -2.97 23.06
N GLY A 380 -8.43 -3.31 22.55
CA GLY A 380 -7.16 -3.04 23.21
C GLY A 380 -6.80 -1.55 23.21
N SER A 381 -5.74 -1.21 23.94
CA SER A 381 -5.29 0.16 24.19
C SER A 381 -5.00 0.97 22.92
N TYR A 382 -4.68 0.29 21.81
CA TYR A 382 -4.25 0.90 20.54
C TYR A 382 -5.28 0.81 19.43
N SER A 383 -6.50 0.29 19.69
CA SER A 383 -7.50 0.00 18.67
C SER A 383 -8.33 1.20 18.22
N LYS A 384 -8.55 2.18 19.11
CA LYS A 384 -9.57 3.22 18.95
C LYS A 384 -9.11 4.45 18.18
N THR A 385 -7.82 4.64 18.02
CA THR A 385 -7.24 5.82 17.41
C THR A 385 -6.15 5.44 16.42
N GLY A 386 -6.12 6.09 15.25
CA GLY A 386 -5.07 5.91 14.24
C GLY A 386 -4.09 7.10 14.26
N GLY A 387 -2.86 6.88 13.84
CA GLY A 387 -1.88 7.93 13.62
C GLY A 387 -0.47 7.59 14.12
N LYS A 388 0.50 8.42 13.73
CA LYS A 388 1.93 8.21 14.04
C LYS A 388 2.24 8.16 15.55
N GLY A 389 1.45 8.85 16.40
CA GLY A 389 1.64 8.84 17.85
C GLY A 389 1.36 7.47 18.46
N ILE A 390 0.30 6.82 18.00
CA ILE A 390 -0.09 5.49 18.48
C ILE A 390 0.90 4.42 18.01
N GLU A 391 1.33 4.50 16.77
CA GLU A 391 2.39 3.62 16.24
C GLU A 391 3.65 3.69 17.11
N LYS A 392 4.06 4.91 17.50
CA LYS A 392 5.22 5.14 18.36
C LYS A 392 5.02 4.56 19.77
N SER A 393 3.85 4.75 20.34
CA SER A 393 3.53 4.24 21.69
C SER A 393 3.46 2.72 21.70
N LEU A 394 2.75 2.11 20.75
CA LEU A 394 2.67 0.66 20.62
C LEU A 394 4.07 0.03 20.42
N TYR A 395 4.90 0.63 19.54
CA TYR A 395 6.28 0.15 19.35
C TYR A 395 7.10 0.22 20.63
N ARG A 396 7.02 1.32 21.39
CA ARG A 396 7.73 1.49 22.67
C ARG A 396 7.31 0.43 23.66
N ASP A 397 6.00 0.22 23.85
CA ASP A 397 5.49 -0.77 24.78
C ASP A 397 5.92 -2.19 24.40
N MET A 398 5.92 -2.52 23.10
CA MET A 398 6.41 -3.81 22.63
C MET A 398 7.91 -3.98 22.89
N CYS A 399 8.73 -2.95 22.66
CA CYS A 399 10.15 -3.01 22.99
C CYS A 399 10.39 -3.18 24.50
N GLU A 400 9.60 -2.52 25.34
CA GLU A 400 9.68 -2.68 26.81
C GLU A 400 9.39 -4.14 27.22
N ILE A 401 8.38 -4.78 26.60
CA ILE A 401 8.07 -6.19 26.87
C ILE A 401 9.20 -7.11 26.38
N LEU A 402 9.70 -6.88 25.17
CA LEU A 402 10.76 -7.70 24.57
C LEU A 402 12.09 -7.62 25.35
N SER A 403 12.40 -6.46 25.90
CA SER A 403 13.62 -6.26 26.69
C SER A 403 13.50 -6.71 28.14
N ALA A 404 12.29 -6.96 28.65
CA ALA A 404 12.05 -7.32 30.04
C ALA A 404 12.60 -8.69 30.40
N LYS A 405 13.27 -8.78 31.54
CA LYS A 405 13.83 -10.02 32.09
C LYS A 405 13.42 -10.20 33.53
N VAL A 406 13.27 -11.45 33.95
CA VAL A 406 12.94 -11.77 35.36
C VAL A 406 14.06 -11.36 36.31
N GLU A 407 15.31 -11.44 35.83
CA GLU A 407 16.52 -11.08 36.58
C GLU A 407 16.64 -9.57 36.84
N ASP A 408 15.89 -8.74 36.11
CA ASP A 408 15.88 -7.27 36.29
C ASP A 408 15.01 -6.84 37.50
N LEU A 409 14.17 -7.75 38.03
CA LEU A 409 13.36 -7.45 39.21
C LEU A 409 14.20 -7.43 40.48
N ALA A 410 13.88 -6.52 41.38
CA ALA A 410 14.44 -6.53 42.70
C ALA A 410 14.11 -7.86 43.44
N GLU A 411 15.04 -8.34 44.25
CA GLU A 411 14.94 -9.67 44.89
C GLU A 411 13.71 -9.78 45.81
N ASP A 412 13.34 -8.71 46.50
CA ASP A 412 12.15 -8.68 47.35
C ASP A 412 10.84 -8.61 46.55
N THR A 413 10.82 -7.92 45.39
CA THR A 413 9.71 -7.95 44.44
C THR A 413 9.51 -9.35 43.86
N LEU A 414 10.60 -9.99 43.38
CA LEU A 414 10.54 -11.35 42.85
C LEU A 414 10.07 -12.36 43.89
N SER A 415 10.56 -12.23 45.14
CA SER A 415 10.16 -13.10 46.23
C SER A 415 8.67 -12.93 46.57
N ALA A 416 8.18 -11.71 46.66
CA ALA A 416 6.76 -11.43 46.91
C ALA A 416 5.87 -11.92 45.73
N LEU A 417 6.33 -11.74 44.48
CA LEU A 417 5.63 -12.25 43.30
C LEU A 417 5.51 -13.78 43.32
N LYS A 418 6.61 -14.48 43.62
CA LYS A 418 6.62 -15.96 43.78
C LYS A 418 5.67 -16.42 44.88
N ALA A 419 5.68 -15.75 46.04
CA ALA A 419 4.81 -16.08 47.15
C ALA A 419 3.34 -15.94 46.76
N TRP A 420 2.95 -14.84 46.13
CA TRP A 420 1.59 -14.63 45.68
C TRP A 420 1.16 -15.67 44.63
N LEU A 421 1.97 -15.93 43.60
CA LEU A 421 1.66 -16.89 42.53
C LEU A 421 1.62 -18.36 43.03
N SER A 422 2.38 -18.70 44.06
CA SER A 422 2.37 -20.04 44.65
C SER A 422 1.05 -20.39 45.34
N LEU A 423 0.34 -19.39 45.86
CA LEU A 423 -0.92 -19.56 46.56
C LEU A 423 -2.12 -19.62 45.62
N TYR A 424 -1.92 -19.29 44.34
CA TYR A 424 -2.98 -19.28 43.36
C TYR A 424 -3.32 -20.71 42.90
N GLN A 425 -4.45 -21.25 43.33
CA GLN A 425 -4.82 -22.63 43.04
C GLN A 425 -5.77 -22.80 41.86
N ASP A 426 -6.67 -21.82 41.60
CA ASP A 426 -7.65 -21.89 40.48
C ASP A 426 -8.23 -20.52 40.09
N PRO A 427 -8.51 -20.28 38.79
CA PRO A 427 -9.24 -19.07 38.35
C PRO A 427 -10.66 -19.11 38.94
N GLY A 428 -10.92 -18.33 39.97
CA GLY A 428 -12.21 -18.26 40.64
C GLY A 428 -12.15 -18.36 42.16
N HIS A 429 -11.00 -18.72 42.74
CA HIS A 429 -10.80 -18.52 44.17
C HIS A 429 -10.45 -17.08 44.50
N PRO A 430 -10.97 -16.52 45.61
CA PRO A 430 -10.63 -15.16 46.00
C PRO A 430 -9.11 -15.06 46.16
N LEU A 431 -8.52 -14.14 45.40
CA LEU A 431 -7.11 -13.82 45.47
C LEU A 431 -6.75 -13.57 46.93
N ASP A 432 -5.66 -14.14 47.40
CA ASP A 432 -5.05 -13.70 48.67
C ASP A 432 -4.60 -12.26 48.51
N ASN A 433 -5.43 -11.35 48.99
CA ASN A 433 -5.20 -9.92 48.88
C ASN A 433 -3.94 -9.47 49.65
N GLU A 434 -3.52 -10.21 50.65
CA GLU A 434 -2.35 -9.81 51.46
C GLU A 434 -1.05 -9.99 50.70
N HIS A 435 -0.82 -11.19 50.10
CA HIS A 435 0.36 -11.42 49.29
C HIS A 435 0.37 -10.62 47.98
N TYR A 436 -0.80 -10.43 47.39
CA TYR A 436 -0.91 -9.55 46.21
C TYR A 436 -0.55 -8.09 46.54
N ASN A 437 -1.09 -7.56 47.66
CA ASN A 437 -0.79 -6.19 48.08
C ASN A 437 0.69 -6.02 48.46
N LEU A 438 1.30 -7.02 49.08
CA LEU A 438 2.73 -7.02 49.40
C LEU A 438 3.56 -6.98 48.08
N PHE A 439 3.23 -7.81 47.14
CA PHE A 439 3.89 -7.82 45.81
C PHE A 439 3.77 -6.44 45.14
N ILE A 440 2.58 -5.87 45.05
CA ILE A 440 2.35 -4.56 44.43
C ILE A 440 3.10 -3.45 45.19
N SER A 441 3.14 -3.49 46.53
CA SER A 441 3.90 -2.53 47.30
C SER A 441 5.39 -2.58 46.97
N LYS A 442 5.96 -3.80 46.93
CA LYS A 442 7.36 -4.00 46.60
C LYS A 442 7.71 -3.58 45.18
N ALA A 443 6.88 -3.92 44.21
CA ALA A 443 7.06 -3.47 42.84
C ALA A 443 7.04 -1.95 42.70
N LYS A 444 6.15 -1.25 43.44
CA LYS A 444 6.12 0.20 43.48
C LYS A 444 7.35 0.82 44.17
N GLU A 445 7.75 0.27 45.31
CA GLU A 445 8.92 0.75 46.08
C GLU A 445 10.18 0.69 45.25
N ASN A 446 10.36 -0.39 44.48
CA ASN A 446 11.54 -0.62 43.64
C ASN A 446 11.42 -0.02 42.22
N GLY A 447 10.24 0.45 41.83
CA GLY A 447 9.99 0.93 40.47
C GLY A 447 10.03 -0.18 39.41
N ASP A 448 9.76 -1.43 39.82
CA ASP A 448 9.80 -2.59 38.94
C ASP A 448 8.62 -2.59 37.96
N LYS A 449 8.92 -2.86 36.69
CA LYS A 449 7.92 -3.03 35.64
C LYS A 449 7.57 -4.51 35.48
N ILE A 450 6.31 -4.83 35.66
CA ILE A 450 5.80 -6.20 35.50
C ILE A 450 5.15 -6.31 34.12
N THR A 451 5.71 -7.17 33.27
CA THR A 451 5.14 -7.50 31.96
C THR A 451 4.42 -8.83 32.01
N GLY A 452 3.53 -9.08 31.04
CA GLY A 452 2.88 -10.38 30.90
C GLY A 452 3.86 -11.52 30.73
N TYR A 453 5.01 -11.28 30.10
CA TYR A 453 6.09 -12.25 29.97
C TYR A 453 6.72 -12.59 31.33
N ILE A 454 7.11 -11.60 32.13
CA ILE A 454 7.67 -11.82 33.47
C ILE A 454 6.69 -12.62 34.34
N LEU A 455 5.43 -12.23 34.33
CA LEU A 455 4.39 -12.91 35.09
C LEU A 455 4.25 -14.38 34.67
N ALA A 456 4.28 -14.64 33.35
CA ALA A 456 4.22 -16.00 32.82
C ALA A 456 5.44 -16.85 33.21
N GLU A 457 6.65 -16.29 33.12
CA GLU A 457 7.88 -17.03 33.42
C GLU A 457 7.96 -17.38 34.93
N VAL A 458 7.64 -16.46 35.81
CA VAL A 458 7.61 -16.74 37.25
C VAL A 458 6.49 -17.73 37.58
N LEU A 459 5.32 -17.62 36.95
CA LEU A 459 4.21 -18.56 37.15
C LEU A 459 4.60 -19.99 36.75
N LYS A 460 5.29 -20.17 35.62
CA LYS A 460 5.80 -21.49 35.18
C LYS A 460 6.76 -22.12 36.21
N GLN A 461 7.58 -21.31 36.89
CA GLN A 461 8.51 -21.76 37.90
C GLN A 461 7.79 -22.25 39.15
N VAL A 462 6.74 -21.52 39.60
CA VAL A 462 6.04 -21.85 40.86
C VAL A 462 4.86 -22.79 40.68
N GLN A 463 4.30 -22.88 39.46
CA GLN A 463 3.16 -23.70 39.08
C GLN A 463 3.49 -24.59 37.84
N PRO A 464 4.49 -25.48 37.89
CA PRO A 464 4.96 -26.21 36.71
C PRO A 464 3.92 -27.19 36.14
N SER A 465 2.86 -27.50 36.89
CA SER A 465 1.75 -28.34 36.43
C SER A 465 0.75 -27.63 35.51
N TRP A 466 0.81 -26.33 35.41
CA TRP A 466 -0.11 -25.58 34.59
C TRP A 466 0.26 -25.69 33.12
N ASN A 467 -0.75 -25.98 32.29
CA ASN A 467 -0.55 -25.98 30.86
C ASN A 467 -0.43 -24.54 30.29
N PRO A 468 0.16 -24.37 29.12
CA PRO A 468 0.36 -23.03 28.52
C PRO A 468 -0.93 -22.22 28.35
N GLN A 469 -2.05 -22.88 28.08
CA GLN A 469 -3.33 -22.20 27.91
C GLN A 469 -3.83 -21.61 29.24
N LYS A 470 -3.71 -22.36 30.34
CA LYS A 470 -4.07 -21.89 31.67
C LYS A 470 -3.20 -20.70 32.09
N VAL A 471 -1.87 -20.79 31.83
CA VAL A 471 -0.95 -19.66 32.05
C VAL A 471 -1.36 -18.43 31.24
N SER A 472 -1.67 -18.59 29.96
CA SER A 472 -2.06 -17.47 29.11
C SER A 472 -3.35 -16.78 29.56
N VAL A 473 -4.36 -17.55 29.96
CA VAL A 473 -5.64 -17.01 30.47
C VAL A 473 -5.41 -16.24 31.76
N PHE A 474 -4.65 -16.79 32.70
CA PHE A 474 -4.32 -16.13 33.94
C PHE A 474 -3.57 -14.81 33.73
N VAL A 475 -2.50 -14.88 32.94
CA VAL A 475 -1.67 -13.69 32.67
C VAL A 475 -2.49 -12.59 32.00
N ALA A 476 -3.34 -12.92 31.03
CA ALA A 476 -4.17 -11.95 30.33
C ALA A 476 -5.16 -11.23 31.29
N GLN A 477 -5.64 -11.93 32.31
CA GLN A 477 -6.54 -11.35 33.33
C GLN A 477 -5.78 -10.46 34.32
N GLU A 478 -4.65 -10.95 34.84
CA GLU A 478 -3.96 -10.29 35.95
C GLU A 478 -3.05 -9.15 35.48
N ILE A 479 -2.44 -9.23 34.28
CA ILE A 479 -1.52 -8.19 33.82
C ILE A 479 -2.21 -6.83 33.62
N GLU A 480 -3.44 -6.83 33.16
CA GLU A 480 -4.20 -5.58 33.02
C GLU A 480 -4.49 -4.95 34.38
N ARG A 481 -4.86 -5.80 35.36
CA ARG A 481 -5.09 -5.39 36.74
C ARG A 481 -3.80 -4.83 37.40
N ILE A 482 -2.67 -5.54 37.24
CA ILE A 482 -1.37 -5.11 37.75
C ILE A 482 -0.97 -3.77 37.15
N ASN A 483 -1.08 -3.61 35.84
CA ASN A 483 -0.70 -2.37 35.15
C ASN A 483 -1.57 -1.18 35.54
N ILE A 484 -2.86 -1.37 35.82
CA ILE A 484 -3.74 -0.31 36.35
C ILE A 484 -3.26 0.18 37.71
N VAL A 485 -2.77 -0.72 38.56
CA VAL A 485 -2.35 -0.41 39.92
C VAL A 485 -0.93 0.13 39.98
N LEU A 486 -0.04 -0.35 39.15
CA LEU A 486 1.37 0.11 39.11
C LEU A 486 1.52 1.46 38.40
N GLY A 487 0.56 1.87 37.51
CA GLY A 487 0.54 3.17 36.86
C GLY A 487 1.15 3.14 35.51
#